data_40b575af010b6d2e4d7c2248f8fe6749
#
_entry.id   40b575af010b6d2e4d7c2248f8fe6749
#
_cell.length_a   1.000
_cell.length_b   1.000
_cell.length_c   1.000
_cell.angle_alpha   90.00
_cell.angle_beta   90.00
_cell.angle_gamma   90.00
#
_symmetry.space_group_name_H-M   'P 1'
#
loop_
_entity.id
_entity.type
_entity.pdbx_description
1 polymer ?
#
loop_
_entity_poly.entity_id
_entity_poly.type
_entity_poly.pdbx_seq_one_letter_code
_entity_poly.pdbx_strand_id
1 'polypeptide(L)'
;MQTFDVAIVGAGAAGLFCAGVAAQQGLQVLVIDHYEKVAEKIRISGGGRSNFTNIDIDARAPHKHFLGQNPQFCRSALSRYTPQDFVALVQSHQI
;
A
#
# COMPACT_ATOMS: atom_id res chain seq x y z
N MET A 1 -30.58 2.14 -7.68
CA MET A 1 -29.62 1.26 -6.95
C MET A 1 -28.20 1.57 -7.40
N GLN A 2 -27.29 1.78 -6.45
CA GLN A 2 -25.88 1.88 -6.77
C GLN A 2 -25.27 0.50 -6.98
N THR A 3 -24.46 0.36 -8.00
CA THR A 3 -23.70 -0.85 -8.28
C THR A 3 -22.20 -0.56 -8.30
N PHE A 4 -21.41 -1.53 -7.88
CA PHE A 4 -19.97 -1.41 -7.82
C PHE A 4 -19.31 -2.59 -8.52
N ASP A 5 -18.18 -2.34 -9.15
CA ASP A 5 -17.40 -3.40 -9.80
C ASP A 5 -16.50 -4.12 -8.79
N VAL A 6 -16.02 -3.39 -7.77
CA VAL A 6 -15.09 -3.90 -6.78
C VAL A 6 -15.53 -3.44 -5.39
N ALA A 7 -15.53 -4.36 -4.44
CA ALA A 7 -15.70 -4.06 -3.01
C ALA A 7 -14.40 -4.43 -2.28
N ILE A 8 -13.85 -3.47 -1.56
CA ILE A 8 -12.61 -3.64 -0.81
C ILE A 8 -12.92 -3.53 0.68
N VAL A 9 -12.58 -4.55 1.43
CA VAL A 9 -12.76 -4.58 2.87
C VAL A 9 -11.47 -4.13 3.54
N GLY A 10 -11.52 -2.99 4.20
CA GLY A 10 -10.39 -2.37 4.86
C GLY A 10 -9.87 -1.14 4.12
N ALA A 11 -9.89 0.01 4.78
CA ALA A 11 -9.42 1.30 4.27
C ALA A 11 -8.05 1.67 4.87
N GLY A 12 -7.18 0.68 5.02
CA GLY A 12 -5.77 0.86 5.37
C GLY A 12 -4.90 1.05 4.13
N ALA A 13 -3.60 0.90 4.29
CA ALA A 13 -2.63 1.11 3.21
C ALA A 13 -2.93 0.24 1.99
N ALA A 14 -3.11 -1.06 2.21
CA ALA A 14 -3.32 -2.01 1.12
C ALA A 14 -4.66 -1.76 0.43
N GLY A 15 -5.73 -1.55 1.21
CA GLY A 15 -7.06 -1.33 0.65
C GLY A 15 -7.16 -0.04 -0.15
N LEU A 16 -6.59 1.04 0.35
CA LEU A 16 -6.59 2.33 -0.36
C LEU A 16 -5.72 2.27 -1.62
N PHE A 17 -4.59 1.61 -1.57
CA PHE A 17 -3.74 1.44 -2.75
C PHE A 17 -4.48 0.65 -3.83
N CYS A 18 -5.11 -0.45 -3.45
CA CYS A 18 -5.92 -1.27 -4.35
C CYS A 18 -7.07 -0.45 -4.95
N ALA A 19 -7.76 0.36 -4.12
CA ALA A 19 -8.84 1.21 -4.58
C ALA A 19 -8.38 2.22 -5.63
N GLY A 20 -7.21 2.85 -5.41
CA GLY A 20 -6.64 3.80 -6.36
C GLY A 20 -6.33 3.15 -7.70
N VAL A 21 -5.69 1.99 -7.68
CA VAL A 21 -5.35 1.24 -8.90
C VAL A 21 -6.62 0.83 -9.66
N ALA A 22 -7.61 0.29 -8.97
CA ALA A 22 -8.86 -0.12 -9.58
C ALA A 22 -9.62 1.06 -10.18
N ALA A 23 -9.69 2.18 -9.46
CA ALA A 23 -10.37 3.38 -9.93
C ALA A 23 -9.69 3.96 -11.18
N GLN A 24 -8.37 3.92 -11.26
CA GLN A 24 -7.64 4.39 -12.44
C GLN A 24 -7.93 3.53 -13.68
N GLN A 25 -8.39 2.30 -13.48
CA GLN A 25 -8.83 1.42 -14.57
C GLN A 25 -10.29 1.66 -14.97
N GLY A 26 -10.93 2.67 -14.40
CA GLY A 26 -12.32 3.01 -14.71
C GLY A 26 -13.36 2.22 -13.94
N LEU A 27 -12.96 1.47 -12.92
CA LEU A 27 -13.89 0.66 -12.13
C LEU A 27 -14.56 1.49 -11.04
N GLN A 28 -15.82 1.15 -10.76
CA GLN A 28 -16.57 1.69 -9.63
C GLN A 28 -16.18 0.93 -8.38
N VAL A 29 -15.55 1.60 -7.41
CA VAL A 29 -14.98 0.96 -6.23
C VAL A 29 -15.73 1.38 -4.97
N LEU A 30 -16.05 0.39 -4.13
CA LEU A 30 -16.58 0.59 -2.79
C LEU A 30 -15.54 0.14 -1.78
N VAL A 31 -15.17 1.01 -0.86
CA VAL A 31 -14.27 0.67 0.26
C VAL A 31 -15.08 0.63 1.54
N ILE A 32 -14.93 -0.44 2.30
CA ILE A 32 -15.68 -0.69 3.54
C ILE A 32 -14.67 -0.79 4.69
N ASP A 33 -14.91 -0.03 5.76
CA ASP A 33 -14.09 -0.12 6.97
C ASP A 33 -14.98 0.00 8.21
N HIS A 34 -14.51 -0.58 9.31
CA HIS A 34 -15.20 -0.51 10.60
C HIS A 34 -14.69 0.66 11.47
N TYR A 35 -13.62 1.32 11.08
CA TYR A 35 -13.12 2.53 11.75
C TYR A 35 -13.75 3.78 11.14
N GLU A 36 -13.97 4.78 11.99
CA GLU A 36 -14.49 6.07 11.54
C GLU A 36 -13.46 6.84 10.69
N LYS A 37 -12.18 6.63 10.98
CA LYS A 37 -11.10 7.34 10.29
C LYS A 37 -10.38 6.40 9.33
N VAL A 38 -10.35 6.79 8.07
CA VAL A 38 -9.63 6.09 7.00
C VAL A 38 -8.12 6.19 7.25
N ALA A 39 -7.41 5.10 6.96
CA ALA A 39 -5.95 5.05 7.00
C ALA A 39 -5.36 5.35 8.39
N GLU A 40 -6.02 4.92 9.45
CA GLU A 40 -5.62 5.26 10.83
C GLU A 40 -4.19 4.81 11.14
N LYS A 41 -3.82 3.58 10.77
CA LYS A 41 -2.46 3.09 11.04
C LYS A 41 -1.39 3.83 10.27
N ILE A 42 -1.69 4.26 9.05
CA ILE A 42 -0.75 5.09 8.28
C ILE A 42 -0.56 6.42 8.98
N ARG A 43 -1.66 7.04 9.39
CA ARG A 43 -1.67 8.35 10.01
C ARG A 43 -0.87 8.40 11.30
N ILE A 44 -0.97 7.37 12.15
CA ILE A 44 -0.27 7.35 13.44
C ILE A 44 1.15 6.80 13.35
N SER A 45 1.53 6.14 12.25
CA SER A 45 2.87 5.58 12.10
C SER A 45 3.93 6.69 12.02
N GLY A 46 5.18 6.35 12.30
CA GLY A 46 6.27 7.29 12.24
C GLY A 46 6.11 8.49 13.16
N GLY A 47 5.47 8.32 14.33
CA GLY A 47 5.23 9.43 15.26
C GLY A 47 4.26 10.47 14.73
N GLY A 48 3.31 10.08 13.89
CA GLY A 48 2.31 10.96 13.28
C GLY A 48 2.73 11.54 11.93
N ARG A 49 3.91 11.18 11.44
CA ARG A 49 4.43 11.68 10.15
C ARG A 49 4.28 10.68 9.01
N SER A 50 3.76 9.51 9.31
CA SER A 50 3.67 8.36 8.40
C SER A 50 5.05 7.82 7.99
N ASN A 51 5.25 6.52 8.20
CA ASN A 51 6.41 5.83 7.64
C ASN A 51 6.26 5.77 6.12
N PHE A 52 7.35 5.99 5.42
CA PHE A 52 7.31 6.01 3.96
C PHE A 52 7.91 4.75 3.37
N THR A 53 9.18 4.75 3.01
CA THR A 53 9.82 3.59 2.39
C THR A 53 11.33 3.59 2.67
N ASN A 54 11.98 2.51 2.27
CA ASN A 54 13.43 2.37 2.37
C ASN A 54 13.97 1.96 1.00
N ILE A 55 14.72 2.85 0.36
CA ILE A 55 15.26 2.62 -0.99
C ILE A 55 16.36 1.56 -1.02
N ASP A 56 16.89 1.17 0.14
CA ASP A 56 17.93 0.14 0.23
C ASP A 56 17.36 -1.28 0.18
N ILE A 57 16.04 -1.44 0.21
CA ILE A 57 15.41 -2.76 0.15
C ILE A 57 15.71 -3.42 -1.19
N ASP A 58 16.32 -4.60 -1.12
CA ASP A 58 16.61 -5.45 -2.27
C ASP A 58 15.75 -6.73 -2.16
N ALA A 59 14.87 -6.95 -3.14
CA ALA A 59 14.00 -8.12 -3.16
C ALA A 59 14.76 -9.44 -3.24
N ARG A 60 16.02 -9.42 -3.68
CA ARG A 60 16.87 -10.60 -3.73
C ARG A 60 17.43 -11.01 -2.35
N ALA A 61 17.39 -10.09 -1.39
CA ALA A 61 17.91 -10.31 -0.04
C ALA A 61 16.97 -9.74 1.03
N PRO A 62 15.71 -10.18 1.07
CA PRO A 62 14.71 -9.61 2.00
C PRO A 62 15.06 -9.84 3.46
N HIS A 63 15.85 -10.86 3.78
CA HIS A 63 16.29 -11.16 5.14
C HIS A 63 17.12 -10.04 5.77
N LYS A 64 17.68 -9.12 4.97
CA LYS A 64 18.44 -7.98 5.49
C LYS A 64 17.52 -6.90 6.08
N HIS A 65 16.24 -6.89 5.72
CA HIS A 65 15.31 -5.81 6.07
C HIS A 65 14.08 -6.29 6.83
N PHE A 66 13.72 -7.56 6.69
CA PHE A 66 12.51 -8.10 7.29
C PHE A 66 12.88 -9.20 8.28
N LEU A 67 12.52 -8.98 9.54
CA LEU A 67 12.75 -9.91 10.63
C LEU A 67 11.50 -10.74 10.83
N GLY A 68 11.64 -12.04 10.81
CA GLY A 68 10.51 -12.92 10.99
C GLY A 68 10.89 -14.34 10.59
N GLN A 69 9.91 -15.24 10.70
CA GLN A 69 10.16 -16.66 10.40
C GLN A 69 10.32 -16.91 8.90
N ASN A 70 9.72 -16.05 8.05
CA ASN A 70 9.79 -16.22 6.61
C ASN A 70 10.02 -14.86 5.92
N PRO A 71 11.24 -14.34 5.95
CA PRO A 71 11.55 -13.06 5.28
C PRO A 71 11.41 -13.13 3.76
N GLN A 72 11.44 -14.32 3.17
CA GLN A 72 11.26 -14.50 1.71
C GLN A 72 9.81 -14.27 1.26
N PHE A 73 8.87 -14.22 2.18
CA PHE A 73 7.44 -14.07 1.85
C PHE A 73 7.17 -12.81 1.00
N CYS A 74 7.86 -11.71 1.28
CA CYS A 74 7.65 -10.45 0.57
C CYS A 74 8.43 -10.34 -0.75
N ARG A 75 9.25 -11.31 -1.10
CA ARG A 75 10.17 -11.23 -2.25
C ARG A 75 9.44 -11.00 -3.56
N SER A 76 8.36 -11.74 -3.79
CA SER A 76 7.59 -11.62 -5.04
C SER A 76 6.99 -10.22 -5.19
N ALA A 77 6.35 -9.72 -4.13
CA ALA A 77 5.73 -8.40 -4.15
C ALA A 77 6.77 -7.31 -4.37
N LEU A 78 7.89 -7.34 -3.65
CA LEU A 78 8.93 -6.33 -3.75
C LEU A 78 9.70 -6.37 -5.06
N SER A 79 9.77 -7.53 -5.74
CA SER A 79 10.38 -7.61 -7.07
C SER A 79 9.48 -7.04 -8.15
N ARG A 80 8.17 -7.06 -7.93
CA ARG A 80 7.19 -6.51 -8.89
C ARG A 80 6.87 -5.04 -8.66
N TYR A 81 7.02 -4.59 -7.43
CA TYR A 81 6.78 -3.19 -7.06
C TYR A 81 7.85 -2.78 -6.05
N THR A 82 8.84 -2.06 -6.53
CA THR A 82 10.02 -1.70 -5.76
C THR A 82 9.80 -0.44 -4.94
N PRO A 83 10.66 -0.15 -3.93
CA PRO A 83 10.65 1.15 -3.26
C PRO A 83 10.77 2.33 -4.22
N GLN A 84 11.57 2.18 -5.28
CA GLN A 84 11.72 3.21 -6.30
C GLN A 84 10.43 3.45 -7.08
N ASP A 85 9.65 2.40 -7.34
CA ASP A 85 8.34 2.52 -7.98
C ASP A 85 7.40 3.35 -7.10
N PHE A 86 7.42 3.14 -5.79
CA PHE A 86 6.60 3.90 -4.87
C PHE A 86 7.01 5.37 -4.81
N VAL A 87 8.31 5.66 -4.78
CA VAL A 87 8.82 7.03 -4.84
C VAL A 87 8.34 7.72 -6.11
N ALA A 88 8.43 7.03 -7.25
CA ALA A 88 7.97 7.57 -8.53
C ALA A 88 6.47 7.88 -8.52
N LEU A 89 5.66 7.00 -7.92
CA LEU A 89 4.22 7.23 -7.78
C LEU A 89 3.93 8.51 -6.99
N VAL A 90 4.59 8.66 -5.84
CA VAL A 90 4.40 9.83 -4.98
C VAL A 90 4.81 11.11 -5.71
N GLN A 91 5.94 11.08 -6.41
CA GLN A 91 6.41 12.22 -7.19
C GLN A 91 5.46 12.57 -8.35
N SER A 92 4.82 11.56 -8.96
CA SER A 92 3.84 11.80 -10.03
C SER A 92 2.61 12.56 -9.53
N HIS A 93 2.33 12.51 -8.24
CA HIS A 93 1.25 13.27 -7.59
C HIS A 93 1.74 14.59 -7.01
N GLN A 94 2.96 15.00 -7.29
CA GLN A 94 3.55 16.27 -6.83
C GLN A 94 3.64 16.38 -5.30
N ILE A 95 3.91 15.28 -4.65
CA ILE A 95 4.08 15.22 -3.19
C ILE A 95 5.57 15.23 -2.84
#